data_5b31a6df750ff9c2ba364a9d9d0362b2
#
_entry.id   5b31a6df750ff9c2ba364a9d9d0362b2
#
_cell.length_a   1.000
_cell.length_b   1.000
_cell.length_c   1.000
_cell.angle_alpha   90.00
_cell.angle_beta   90.00
_cell.angle_gamma   90.00
#
_symmetry.space_group_name_H-M   'P 1'
#
loop_
_entity.id
_entity.type
_entity.pdbx_description
1 polymer ?
#
loop_
_entity_poly.entity_id
_entity_poly.type
_entity_poly.pdbx_seq_one_letter_code
_entity_poly.pdbx_strand_id
1 'polypeptide(L)'
;MKLKETCGLHAEAVSAAELRHGPMALVRAGFPLLMFTQNDESRAGVTQLAAELAAQGADVLLAGAQVAGATELPTEGAHPVIEPLLFAQSFYRMANALSLARGRDPDAPPHLRKVTETL
;
A
#
# COMPACT_ATOMS: atom_id res chain seq x y z
N MET A 1 6.75 7.23 -0.33
CA MET A 1 6.89 8.66 -0.65
C MET A 1 5.57 9.27 -1.14
N LYS A 2 4.91 8.78 -2.20
CA LYS A 2 3.72 9.44 -2.79
C LYS A 2 2.61 9.79 -1.82
N LEU A 3 2.20 8.90 -0.93
CA LEU A 3 1.14 9.21 0.05
C LEU A 3 1.53 10.34 1.01
N LYS A 4 2.81 10.46 1.37
CA LYS A 4 3.29 11.58 2.19
C LYS A 4 3.23 12.89 1.41
N GLU A 5 3.75 12.89 0.19
CA GLU A 5 3.88 14.09 -0.66
C GLU A 5 2.53 14.61 -1.14
N THR A 6 1.74 13.75 -1.79
CA THR A 6 0.51 14.19 -2.46
C THR A 6 -0.72 14.13 -1.55
N CYS A 7 -0.80 13.14 -0.65
CA CYS A 7 -1.98 12.95 0.20
C CYS A 7 -1.81 13.52 1.61
N GLY A 8 -0.60 13.91 2.02
CA GLY A 8 -0.31 14.36 3.38
C GLY A 8 -0.58 13.28 4.43
N LEU A 9 -0.34 12.02 4.07
CA LEU A 9 -0.47 10.86 4.95
C LEU A 9 0.91 10.35 5.33
N HIS A 10 1.12 10.17 6.64
CA HIS A 10 2.30 9.46 7.10
C HIS A 10 2.14 7.98 6.77
N ALA A 11 2.91 7.49 5.82
CA ALA A 11 2.89 6.11 5.37
C ALA A 11 4.31 5.59 5.17
N GLU A 12 4.56 4.39 5.63
CA GLU A 12 5.80 3.66 5.43
C GLU A 12 5.54 2.46 4.49
N ALA A 13 6.54 2.16 3.66
CA ALA A 13 6.53 0.97 2.84
C ALA A 13 7.58 0.00 3.37
N VAL A 14 7.13 -1.17 3.75
CA VAL A 14 7.97 -2.23 4.32
C VAL A 14 7.61 -3.56 3.67
N SER A 15 8.53 -4.50 3.65
CA SER A 15 8.20 -5.87 3.28
C SER A 15 7.40 -6.57 4.40
N ALA A 16 6.70 -7.65 4.05
CA ALA A 16 5.99 -8.47 5.03
C ALA A 16 6.91 -9.01 6.14
N ALA A 17 8.16 -9.30 5.79
CA ALA A 17 9.17 -9.74 6.75
C ALA A 17 9.57 -8.61 7.72
N GLU A 18 9.89 -7.42 7.19
CA GLU A 18 10.25 -6.25 8.00
C GLU A 18 9.12 -5.83 8.94
N LEU A 19 7.86 -5.93 8.49
CA LEU A 19 6.71 -5.60 9.33
C LEU A 19 6.72 -6.43 10.64
N ARG A 20 7.07 -7.71 10.57
CA ARG A 20 7.14 -8.61 11.74
C ARG A 20 8.27 -8.25 12.72
N HIS A 21 9.31 -7.56 12.27
CA HIS A 21 10.51 -7.27 13.06
C HIS A 21 10.48 -5.93 13.83
N GLY A 22 9.35 -5.27 13.91
CA GLY A 22 9.24 -4.03 14.67
C GLY A 22 7.97 -3.26 14.42
N PRO A 23 7.70 -2.80 13.18
CA PRO A 23 6.53 -1.97 12.86
C PRO A 23 5.19 -2.61 13.24
N MET A 24 5.11 -3.94 13.33
CA MET A 24 3.93 -4.67 13.76
C MET A 24 3.42 -4.25 15.14
N ALA A 25 4.30 -3.75 16.02
CA ALA A 25 3.93 -3.22 17.33
C ALA A 25 3.01 -1.98 17.25
N LEU A 26 2.97 -1.30 16.12
CA LEU A 26 2.08 -0.15 15.87
C LEU A 26 0.69 -0.56 15.40
N VAL A 27 0.55 -1.81 14.92
CA VAL A 27 -0.71 -2.29 14.35
C VAL A 27 -1.70 -2.59 15.47
N ARG A 28 -2.86 -1.95 15.40
CA ARG A 28 -3.96 -2.09 16.35
C ARG A 28 -5.29 -2.08 15.59
N ALA A 29 -6.38 -2.30 16.28
CA ALA A 29 -7.70 -2.24 15.68
C ALA A 29 -7.92 -0.91 14.93
N GLY A 30 -8.39 -0.99 13.68
CA GLY A 30 -8.57 0.15 12.78
C GLY A 30 -7.29 0.73 12.18
N PHE A 31 -6.12 0.11 12.41
CA PHE A 31 -4.89 0.57 11.76
C PHE A 31 -4.92 0.22 10.27
N PRO A 32 -4.79 1.22 9.36
CA PRO A 32 -4.89 0.98 7.93
C PRO A 32 -3.62 0.35 7.36
N LEU A 33 -3.79 -0.75 6.63
CA LEU A 33 -2.72 -1.47 5.95
C LEU A 33 -3.10 -1.69 4.48
N LEU A 34 -2.31 -1.16 3.58
CA LEU A 34 -2.39 -1.46 2.16
C LEU A 34 -1.34 -2.51 1.81
N MET A 35 -1.79 -3.70 1.46
CA MET A 35 -0.93 -4.84 1.19
C MET A 35 -1.04 -5.28 -0.28
N PHE A 36 0.07 -5.70 -0.83
CA PHE A 36 0.15 -6.24 -2.18
C PHE A 36 0.77 -7.64 -2.13
N THR A 37 0.20 -8.56 -2.88
CA THR A 37 0.77 -9.90 -3.05
C THR A 37 0.66 -10.34 -4.51
N GLN A 38 1.76 -10.78 -5.05
CA GLN A 38 1.82 -11.33 -6.40
C GLN A 38 1.63 -12.84 -6.38
N ASN A 39 1.39 -13.43 -7.55
CA ASN A 39 1.14 -14.86 -7.67
C ASN A 39 2.46 -15.66 -7.79
N ASP A 40 3.26 -15.63 -6.73
CA ASP A 40 4.53 -16.36 -6.61
C ASP A 40 4.67 -17.03 -5.23
N GLU A 41 5.85 -17.52 -4.92
CA GLU A 41 6.17 -18.20 -3.66
C GLU A 41 5.96 -17.34 -2.39
N SER A 42 6.00 -16.01 -2.52
CA SER A 42 5.79 -15.09 -1.40
C SER A 42 4.32 -14.99 -0.97
N ARG A 43 3.38 -15.35 -1.85
CA ARG A 43 1.94 -15.18 -1.67
C ARG A 43 1.43 -15.80 -0.37
N ALA A 44 1.86 -17.01 -0.07
CA ALA A 44 1.40 -17.73 1.13
C ALA A 44 1.74 -16.97 2.42
N GLY A 45 2.96 -16.44 2.52
CA GLY A 45 3.41 -15.67 3.69
C GLY A 45 2.68 -14.34 3.83
N VAL A 46 2.42 -13.64 2.72
CA VAL A 46 1.70 -12.35 2.72
C VAL A 46 0.22 -12.55 3.08
N THR A 47 -0.44 -13.56 2.51
CA THR A 47 -1.86 -13.84 2.80
C THR A 47 -2.06 -14.31 4.24
N GLN A 48 -1.15 -15.11 4.78
CA GLN A 48 -1.16 -15.49 6.19
C GLN A 48 -1.03 -14.27 7.09
N LEU A 49 -0.08 -13.38 6.81
CA LEU A 49 0.10 -12.15 7.58
C LEU A 49 -1.14 -11.25 7.50
N ALA A 50 -1.73 -11.11 6.31
CA ALA A 50 -2.96 -10.33 6.13
C ALA A 50 -4.12 -10.89 6.98
N ALA A 51 -4.27 -12.21 7.04
CA ALA A 51 -5.28 -12.87 7.86
C ALA A 51 -5.05 -12.63 9.37
N GLU A 52 -3.81 -12.74 9.82
CA GLU A 52 -3.41 -12.48 11.22
C GLU A 52 -3.75 -11.04 11.63
N LEU A 53 -3.41 -10.06 10.79
CA LEU A 53 -3.64 -8.64 11.05
C LEU A 53 -5.12 -8.28 11.00
N ALA A 54 -5.87 -8.82 10.03
CA ALA A 54 -7.32 -8.65 9.96
C ALA A 54 -8.03 -9.25 11.19
N ALA A 55 -7.60 -10.42 11.65
CA ALA A 55 -8.13 -11.04 12.88
C ALA A 55 -7.85 -10.20 14.14
N GLN A 56 -6.77 -9.40 14.16
CA GLN A 56 -6.48 -8.43 15.22
C GLN A 56 -7.29 -7.13 15.09
N GLY A 57 -8.13 -7.01 14.06
CA GLY A 57 -8.99 -5.86 13.82
C GLY A 57 -8.32 -4.73 13.04
N ALA A 58 -7.18 -4.94 12.43
CA ALA A 58 -6.58 -3.96 11.51
C ALA A 58 -7.46 -3.79 10.26
N ASP A 59 -7.46 -2.61 9.68
CA ASP A 59 -8.13 -2.31 8.41
C ASP A 59 -7.22 -2.69 7.23
N VAL A 60 -7.32 -3.95 6.83
CA VAL A 60 -6.47 -4.54 5.80
C VAL A 60 -7.12 -4.40 4.42
N LEU A 61 -6.46 -3.68 3.52
CA LEU A 61 -6.77 -3.58 2.09
C LEU A 61 -5.75 -4.43 1.34
N LEU A 62 -6.20 -5.53 0.71
CA LEU A 62 -5.30 -6.51 0.08
C LEU A 62 -5.52 -6.57 -1.43
N ALA A 63 -4.46 -6.31 -2.19
CA ALA A 63 -4.41 -6.46 -3.64
C ALA A 63 -3.70 -7.78 -4.02
N GLY A 64 -4.28 -8.52 -4.94
CA GLY A 64 -3.71 -9.76 -5.51
C GLY A 64 -4.17 -11.06 -4.86
N ALA A 65 -4.90 -11.00 -3.74
CA ALA A 65 -5.51 -12.18 -3.12
C ALA A 65 -6.74 -11.82 -2.30
N GLN A 66 -7.53 -12.82 -1.97
CA GLN A 66 -8.68 -12.71 -1.07
C GLN A 66 -8.36 -13.39 0.27
N VAL A 67 -8.66 -12.70 1.36
CA VAL A 67 -8.44 -13.17 2.73
C VAL A 67 -9.64 -12.77 3.59
N ALA A 68 -10.10 -13.67 4.46
CA ALA A 68 -11.19 -13.38 5.38
C ALA A 68 -10.86 -12.19 6.30
N GLY A 69 -11.78 -11.24 6.42
CA GLY A 69 -11.60 -10.03 7.24
C GLY A 69 -10.81 -8.91 6.59
N ALA A 70 -10.22 -9.12 5.42
CA ALA A 70 -9.59 -8.07 4.62
C ALA A 70 -10.52 -7.59 3.51
N THR A 71 -10.39 -6.33 3.13
CA THR A 71 -11.04 -5.78 1.93
C THR A 71 -10.19 -6.12 0.71
N GLU A 72 -10.76 -6.88 -0.22
CA GLU A 72 -10.11 -7.18 -1.49
C GLU A 72 -10.08 -5.96 -2.39
N LEU A 73 -8.90 -5.65 -2.92
CA LEU A 73 -8.73 -4.67 -3.98
C LEU A 73 -8.64 -5.38 -5.33
N PRO A 74 -9.49 -5.00 -6.32
CA PRO A 74 -9.45 -5.61 -7.64
C PRO A 74 -8.08 -5.47 -8.30
N THR A 75 -7.61 -6.54 -8.92
CA THR A 75 -6.35 -6.55 -9.67
C THR A 75 -6.53 -7.26 -11.01
N GLU A 76 -5.75 -6.86 -12.00
CA GLU A 76 -5.63 -7.57 -13.25
C GLU A 76 -4.61 -8.71 -13.09
N GLY A 77 -5.02 -9.92 -13.43
CA GLY A 77 -4.14 -11.09 -13.42
C GLY A 77 -3.10 -10.99 -14.54
N ALA A 78 -1.84 -11.25 -14.20
CA ALA A 78 -0.73 -11.24 -15.14
C ALA A 78 0.34 -12.26 -14.73
N HIS A 79 1.41 -12.33 -15.51
CA HIS A 79 2.58 -13.11 -15.10
C HIS A 79 3.20 -12.47 -13.85
N PRO A 80 3.61 -13.23 -12.82
CA PRO A 80 4.11 -12.71 -11.56
C PRO A 80 5.19 -11.62 -11.67
N VAL A 81 6.07 -11.73 -12.66
CA VAL A 81 7.13 -10.72 -12.93
C VAL A 81 6.55 -9.36 -13.34
N ILE A 82 5.34 -9.33 -13.89
CA ILE A 82 4.69 -8.10 -14.40
C ILE A 82 3.71 -7.53 -13.37
N GLU A 83 3.11 -8.36 -12.51
CA GLU A 83 2.11 -7.93 -11.52
C GLU A 83 2.55 -6.71 -10.69
N PRO A 84 3.81 -6.59 -10.21
CA PRO A 84 4.24 -5.41 -9.46
C PRO A 84 4.12 -4.08 -10.24
N LEU A 85 4.29 -4.11 -11.57
CA LEU A 85 4.11 -2.93 -12.42
C LEU A 85 2.63 -2.51 -12.48
N LEU A 86 1.72 -3.50 -12.59
CA LEU A 86 0.27 -3.25 -12.59
C LEU A 86 -0.20 -2.73 -11.23
N PHE A 87 0.33 -3.28 -10.13
CA PHE A 87 0.06 -2.76 -8.78
C PHE A 87 0.55 -1.32 -8.62
N ALA A 88 1.75 -1.01 -9.08
CA ALA A 88 2.29 0.35 -9.04
C ALA A 88 1.42 1.32 -9.85
N GLN A 89 0.99 0.94 -11.05
CA GLN A 89 0.10 1.75 -11.87
C GLN A 89 -1.24 2.04 -11.17
N SER A 90 -1.87 1.00 -10.61
CA SER A 90 -3.13 1.13 -9.87
C SER A 90 -2.94 1.98 -8.61
N PHE A 91 -1.82 1.79 -7.89
CA PHE A 91 -1.46 2.57 -6.72
C PHE A 91 -1.32 4.06 -7.03
N TYR A 92 -0.65 4.42 -8.12
CA TYR A 92 -0.51 5.85 -8.49
C TYR A 92 -1.86 6.49 -8.84
N ARG A 93 -2.73 5.79 -9.54
CA ARG A 93 -4.08 6.26 -9.83
C ARG A 93 -4.89 6.47 -8.53
N MET A 94 -4.83 5.51 -7.63
CA MET A 94 -5.47 5.58 -6.30
C MET A 94 -4.91 6.75 -5.49
N ALA A 95 -3.59 6.92 -5.43
CA ALA A 95 -2.95 8.00 -4.68
C ALA A 95 -3.35 9.38 -5.22
N ASN A 96 -3.46 9.53 -6.55
CA ASN A 96 -3.96 10.76 -7.18
C ASN A 96 -5.41 11.03 -6.79
N ALA A 97 -6.30 10.06 -6.93
CA ALA A 97 -7.71 10.21 -6.55
C ALA A 97 -7.87 10.52 -5.06
N LEU A 98 -7.08 9.87 -4.20
CA LEU A 98 -7.08 10.11 -2.76
C LEU A 98 -6.59 11.54 -2.42
N SER A 99 -5.58 12.05 -3.13
CA SER A 99 -5.11 13.43 -2.97
C SER A 99 -6.25 14.42 -3.23
N LEU A 100 -6.93 14.29 -4.36
CA LEU A 100 -8.07 15.14 -4.73
C LEU A 100 -9.23 15.02 -3.72
N ALA A 101 -9.58 13.80 -3.32
CA ALA A 101 -10.64 13.56 -2.32
C ALA A 101 -10.31 14.18 -0.95
N ARG A 102 -9.04 14.38 -0.64
CA ARG A 102 -8.57 15.07 0.56
C ARG A 102 -8.43 16.59 0.38
N GLY A 103 -8.90 17.15 -0.75
CA GLY A 103 -8.81 18.58 -1.04
C GLY A 103 -7.39 19.06 -1.31
N ARG A 104 -6.50 18.18 -1.78
CA ARG A 104 -5.12 18.51 -2.11
C ARG A 104 -4.90 18.52 -3.62
N ASP A 105 -3.90 19.28 -4.04
CA ASP A 105 -3.43 19.27 -5.42
C ASP A 105 -2.21 18.33 -5.52
N PRO A 106 -2.32 17.19 -6.22
CA PRO A 106 -1.20 16.26 -6.38
C PRO A 106 -0.05 16.81 -7.22
N ASP A 107 -0.31 17.83 -8.04
CA ASP A 107 0.71 18.46 -8.90
C ASP A 107 1.43 19.61 -8.21
N ALA A 108 0.85 20.15 -7.12
CA ALA A 108 1.44 21.22 -6.33
C ALA A 108 1.45 20.87 -4.83
N PRO A 109 2.19 19.83 -4.41
CA PRO A 109 2.27 19.45 -3.01
C PRO A 109 2.88 20.58 -2.17
N PRO A 110 2.30 20.91 -1.00
CA PRO A 110 2.80 22.00 -0.18
C PRO A 110 4.24 21.74 0.30
N HIS A 111 5.04 22.80 0.33
CA HIS A 111 6.45 22.78 0.75
C HIS A 111 7.41 21.99 -0.15
N LEU A 112 6.94 21.41 -1.24
CA LEU A 112 7.81 20.74 -2.21
C LEU A 112 8.01 21.64 -3.43
N ARG A 113 9.28 21.96 -3.70
CA ARG A 113 9.69 22.60 -4.95
C ARG A 113 10.43 21.56 -5.76
N LYS A 114 10.06 21.42 -7.03
CA LYS A 114 10.83 20.58 -7.96
C LYS A 114 12.18 21.25 -8.17
N VAL A 115 13.21 20.76 -7.50
CA VAL A 115 14.59 21.15 -7.76
C VAL A 115 15.13 20.23 -8.85
N THR A 116 15.32 20.78 -10.04
CA THR A 116 15.96 20.11 -11.18
C THR A 116 17.38 20.69 -11.38
N GLU A 117 18.12 20.91 -10.31
CA GLU A 117 19.52 21.27 -10.41
C GLU A 117 20.37 19.99 -10.39
N THR A 118 20.89 19.63 -11.55
CA THR A 118 21.99 18.68 -11.66
C THR A 118 23.29 19.51 -11.54
N LEU A 119 24.01 19.31 -10.44
CA LEU A 119 25.38 19.79 -10.31
C LEU A 119 26.29 18.90 -11.14
#